data_ef4685c8d9affdf8d99e6ecafe4d29c1
#
_entry.id   ef4685c8d9affdf8d99e6ecafe4d29c1
#
_cell.length_a   1.000
_cell.length_b   1.000
_cell.length_c   1.000
_cell.angle_alpha   90.00
_cell.angle_beta   90.00
_cell.angle_gamma   90.00
#
_symmetry.space_group_name_H-M   'P 1'
#
loop_
_entity.id
_entity.type
_entity.pdbx_description
1 polymer ?
#
loop_
_entity_poly.entity_id
_entity_poly.type
_entity_poly.pdbx_seq_one_letter_code
_entity_poly.pdbx_strand_id
1 'polypeptide(L)' 'DLQLHKDGQTVFIETKAENGIVSPLQFYRHEQLIKQGFEVYVIHSLNDLHNVKIS' A
#
# COMPACT_ATOMS: atom_id res chain seq x y z
N ASP A 1 -9.02 0.82 -0.48
CA ASP A 1 -7.74 1.42 -0.85
C ASP A 1 -7.66 2.84 -0.33
N LEU A 2 -6.55 3.16 0.27
CA LEU A 2 -6.30 4.49 0.81
C LEU A 2 -5.13 5.13 0.08
N GLN A 3 -5.24 6.41 -0.14
CA GLN A 3 -4.17 7.21 -0.70
C GLN A 3 -3.87 8.33 0.29
N LEU A 4 -2.63 8.39 0.77
CA LEU A 4 -2.21 9.39 1.74
C LEU A 4 -1.13 10.27 1.12
N HIS A 5 -1.16 11.54 1.50
CA HIS A 5 -0.15 12.51 1.07
C HIS A 5 0.54 13.05 2.32
N LYS A 6 1.86 13.01 2.32
CA LYS A 6 2.63 13.56 3.43
C LYS A 6 3.97 14.08 2.91
N ASP A 7 4.27 15.32 3.24
CA ASP A 7 5.55 15.97 2.90
C ASP A 7 5.87 15.89 1.40
N GLY A 8 4.83 16.05 0.57
CA GLY A 8 4.98 15.97 -0.88
C GLY A 8 5.06 14.55 -1.44
N GLN A 9 4.95 13.56 -0.58
CA GLN A 9 5.01 12.16 -0.98
C GLN A 9 3.62 11.52 -0.94
N THR A 10 3.32 10.67 -1.92
CA THR A 10 2.07 9.92 -1.96
C THR A 10 2.34 8.49 -1.53
N VAL A 11 1.51 8.02 -0.60
CA VAL A 11 1.59 6.66 -0.07
C VAL A 11 0.28 5.96 -0.40
N PHE A 12 0.35 4.80 -1.02
CA PHE A 12 -0.82 3.98 -1.32
C PHE A 12 -0.90 2.83 -0.33
N ILE A 13 -2.06 2.67 0.29
CA ILE A 13 -2.31 1.60 1.25
C ILE A 13 -3.48 0.78 0.74
N GLU A 14 -3.26 -0.49 0.48
CA GLU A 14 -4.30 -1.40 0.06
C GLU A 14 -4.68 -2.32 1.21
N THR A 15 -5.98 -2.38 1.53
CA THR A 15 -6.49 -3.25 2.59
C THR A 15 -6.98 -4.56 1.98
N LYS A 16 -6.64 -5.66 2.63
CA LYS A 16 -7.06 -7.01 2.21
C LYS A 16 -7.67 -7.74 3.38
N ALA A 17 -8.54 -8.70 3.08
CA ALA A 17 -9.00 -9.62 4.11
C ALA A 17 -7.82 -10.40 4.67
N GLU A 18 -7.94 -10.88 5.91
CA GLU A 18 -6.85 -11.53 6.62
C GLU A 18 -6.21 -12.67 5.81
N ASN A 19 -7.02 -13.39 5.04
CA ASN A 19 -6.54 -14.48 4.19
C ASN A 19 -6.42 -14.04 2.72
N GLY A 20 -6.53 -12.76 2.45
CA GLY A 20 -6.46 -12.26 1.09
C GLY A 20 -5.06 -12.31 0.51
N ILE A 21 -4.97 -12.65 -0.77
CA ILE A 21 -3.72 -12.62 -1.50
C ILE A 21 -3.76 -11.52 -2.54
N VAL A 22 -2.62 -10.90 -2.77
CA VAL A 22 -2.49 -9.91 -3.82
C VAL A 22 -2.57 -10.63 -5.17
N SER A 23 -3.53 -10.24 -6.02
CA SER A 23 -3.65 -10.83 -7.34
C SER A 23 -2.49 -10.39 -8.25
N PRO A 24 -2.19 -11.16 -9.31
CA PRO A 24 -1.14 -10.76 -10.25
C PRO A 24 -1.35 -9.36 -10.82
N LEU A 25 -2.60 -8.97 -11.09
CA LEU A 25 -2.90 -7.64 -11.61
C LEU A 25 -2.58 -6.56 -10.58
N GLN A 26 -2.95 -6.79 -9.31
CA GLN A 26 -2.65 -5.86 -8.24
C GLN A 26 -1.14 -5.73 -8.02
N PHE A 27 -0.44 -6.86 -8.07
CA PHE A 27 1.02 -6.86 -7.95
C PHE A 27 1.65 -6.03 -9.06
N TYR A 28 1.18 -6.19 -10.27
CA TYR A 28 1.66 -5.41 -11.42
C TYR A 28 1.44 -3.91 -11.20
N ARG A 29 0.26 -3.53 -10.73
CA ARG A 29 -0.05 -2.13 -10.42
C ARG A 29 0.89 -1.57 -9.35
N HIS A 30 1.14 -2.36 -8.31
CA HIS A 30 2.04 -1.93 -7.23
C HIS A 30 3.45 -1.69 -7.77
N GLU A 31 3.92 -2.57 -8.63
CA GLU A 31 5.24 -2.39 -9.25
C GLU A 31 5.31 -1.10 -10.07
N GLN A 32 4.25 -0.79 -10.81
CA GLN A 32 4.22 0.44 -11.60
C GLN A 32 4.27 1.68 -10.71
N LEU A 33 3.53 1.65 -9.61
CA LEU A 33 3.52 2.76 -8.66
C LEU A 33 4.90 2.95 -8.02
N ILE A 34 5.53 1.85 -7.63
CA ILE A 34 6.86 1.90 -7.02
C ILE A 34 7.89 2.48 -8.02
N LYS A 35 7.80 2.08 -9.28
CA LYS A 35 8.68 2.60 -10.31
C LYS A 35 8.51 4.10 -10.53
N GLN A 36 7.30 4.61 -10.25
CA GLN A 36 7.02 6.04 -10.35
C GLN A 36 7.45 6.81 -9.10
N GLY A 37 8.00 6.14 -8.11
CA GLY A 37 8.48 6.77 -6.89
C GLY A 37 7.49 6.81 -5.76
N PHE A 38 6.37 6.11 -5.87
CA PHE A 38 5.39 6.04 -4.78
C PHE A 38 5.69 4.91 -3.83
N GLU A 39 5.28 5.06 -2.58
CA GLU A 39 5.32 3.97 -1.62
C GLU A 39 3.99 3.23 -1.66
N VAL A 40 4.04 1.90 -1.61
CA VAL A 40 2.86 1.05 -1.63
C VAL A 40 2.94 0.05 -0.48
N TYR A 41 1.87 -0.03 0.29
CA TYR A 41 1.76 -0.96 1.41
C TYR A 41 0.50 -1.79 1.26
N VAL A 42 0.60 -3.07 1.59
CA VAL A 42 -0.55 -3.97 1.64
C VAL A 42 -0.74 -4.36 3.10
N ILE A 43 -1.92 -4.10 3.65
CA ILE A 43 -2.22 -4.44 5.03
C ILE A 43 -3.40 -5.40 5.10
N HIS A 44 -3.37 -6.30 6.06
CA HIS A 44 -4.41 -7.31 6.26
C HIS A 44 -5.23 -7.06 7.51
N SER A 45 -4.80 -6.15 8.38
CA SER A 45 -5.51 -5.81 9.60
C SER A 45 -5.13 -4.40 10.04
N LEU A 46 -5.90 -3.87 10.99
CA LEU A 46 -5.58 -2.56 11.57
C LEU A 46 -4.24 -2.59 12.32
N ASN A 47 -3.84 -3.75 12.83
CA ASN A 47 -2.54 -3.87 13.48
C ASN A 47 -1.41 -3.66 12.50
N ASP A 48 -1.59 -4.09 11.26
CA ASP A 48 -0.58 -3.89 10.22
C ASP A 48 -0.40 -2.40 9.91
N LEU A 49 -1.46 -1.61 10.08
CA LEU A 49 -1.40 -0.18 9.83
C LEU A 49 -0.39 0.51 10.76
N HIS A 50 -0.24 0.01 11.99
CA HIS A 50 0.74 0.56 12.93
C HIS A 50 2.16 0.36 12.48
N ASN A 51 2.41 -0.62 11.63
CA ASN A 51 3.74 -0.91 11.09
C ASN A 51 4.06 -0.09 9.85
N VAL A 52 3.07 0.58 9.28
CA VAL A 52 3.28 1.48 8.16
C VAL A 52 3.79 2.81 8.70
N LYS A 53 5.07 3.06 8.51
CA LYS A 53 5.68 4.29 9.00
C LYS A 53 5.40 5.41 8.01
N ILE A 54 4.31 6.08 8.21
CA ILE A 54 3.98 7.29 7.48
C ILE A 54 4.55 8.44 8.29
N SER A 55 5.80 8.66 8.14
CA SER A 55 6.47 9.73 8.90
C SER A 55 6.55 11.01 8.10
#